data_6b10b970ad12693677710d9a4ba5f872
#
_entry.id   6b10b970ad12693677710d9a4ba5f872
#
_cell.length_a   1.000
_cell.length_b   1.000
_cell.length_c   1.000
_cell.angle_alpha   90.00
_cell.angle_beta   90.00
_cell.angle_gamma   90.00
#
_symmetry.space_group_name_H-M   'P 1'
#
loop_
_entity.id
_entity.type
_entity.pdbx_description
1 polymer ?
#
loop_
_entity_poly.entity_id
_entity_poly.type
_entity_poly.pdbx_seq_one_letter_code
_entity_poly.pdbx_strand_id
1 'polypeptide(L)'
;MHSSAQTTAPDDINRILHEAMADESLELPPPPQVVSEVMRLTRGEAAGEDNADAGAADLARLIQRDMALAGQVMRVANSAVYARRNPVVTLPQAISWLGIREVRNIAFAVALKGQVFSSAYFRNEVTDLWRESVITALFAQEIARLKRRNLESAYLCGLLHRVGMAVILSRVGTTLTRLKLKPDSSHVLKLAARHEVRVGTLLSIAWQLPPSVSAAISHWCDPPSAEMSRTEVMEVALARQISDELRTPGVGGELPDSMLGPVSRWMDELSIYPDELFSIMAQRAAIYATAESFT
;
A
#
# COMPACT_ATOMS: atom_id res chain seq x y z
N MET A 1 44.72 19.66 11.20
CA MET A 1 43.36 20.19 11.44
C MET A 1 42.41 19.00 11.54
N HIS A 2 42.19 18.50 12.75
CA HIS A 2 41.22 17.40 12.96
C HIS A 2 39.81 18.00 13.01
N SER A 3 39.02 17.69 12.01
CA SER A 3 37.59 17.96 12.02
C SER A 3 36.97 17.02 13.07
N SER A 4 36.61 17.56 14.21
CA SER A 4 35.83 16.88 15.26
C SER A 4 34.45 16.60 14.67
N ALA A 5 34.20 15.36 14.29
CA ALA A 5 32.82 14.88 14.09
C ALA A 5 32.14 15.02 15.46
N GLN A 6 31.26 16.00 15.62
CA GLN A 6 30.39 16.12 16.77
C GLN A 6 29.51 14.87 16.79
N THR A 7 29.82 13.95 17.69
CA THR A 7 28.95 12.81 18.00
C THR A 7 27.74 13.40 18.71
N THR A 8 26.65 13.60 17.98
CA THR A 8 25.37 14.03 18.53
C THR A 8 24.96 13.02 19.61
N ALA A 9 24.66 13.48 20.82
CA ALA A 9 24.29 12.59 21.90
C ALA A 9 23.02 11.77 21.54
N PRO A 10 22.87 10.54 22.00
CA PRO A 10 21.69 9.70 21.74
C PRO A 10 20.37 10.40 22.08
N ASP A 11 20.35 11.23 23.12
CA ASP A 11 19.16 11.99 23.53
C ASP A 11 18.79 13.10 22.53
N ASP A 12 19.77 13.74 21.90
CA ASP A 12 19.53 14.73 20.86
C ASP A 12 18.93 14.09 19.60
N ILE A 13 19.42 12.89 19.24
CA ILE A 13 18.86 12.13 18.11
C ILE A 13 17.41 11.76 18.40
N ASN A 14 17.12 11.24 19.59
CA ASN A 14 15.74 10.91 19.99
C ASN A 14 14.84 12.13 19.94
N ARG A 15 15.29 13.29 20.44
CA ARG A 15 14.52 14.54 20.40
C ARG A 15 14.24 14.96 18.95
N ILE A 16 15.24 14.95 18.09
CA ILE A 16 15.08 15.29 16.66
C ILE A 16 14.10 14.35 15.97
N LEU A 17 14.18 13.04 16.26
CA LEU A 17 13.27 12.05 15.68
C LEU A 17 11.83 12.26 16.19
N HIS A 18 11.66 12.51 17.49
CA HIS A 18 10.35 12.82 18.06
C HIS A 18 9.76 14.09 17.47
N GLU A 19 10.52 15.16 17.37
CA GLU A 19 10.10 16.42 16.73
C GLU A 19 9.67 16.18 15.28
N ALA A 20 10.47 15.42 14.50
CA ALA A 20 10.17 15.13 13.11
C ALA A 20 8.93 14.23 12.89
N MET A 21 8.50 13.48 13.92
CA MET A 21 7.38 12.54 13.85
C MET A 21 6.12 13.03 14.57
N ALA A 22 6.30 13.82 15.62
CA ALA A 22 5.22 14.22 16.54
C ALA A 22 4.70 15.64 16.31
N ASP A 23 5.41 16.45 15.52
CA ASP A 23 5.07 17.85 15.30
C ASP A 23 3.69 17.94 14.62
N GLU A 24 2.79 18.75 15.19
CA GLU A 24 1.49 19.09 14.60
C GLU A 24 1.66 19.86 13.28
N SER A 25 2.84 20.42 13.05
CA SER A 25 3.25 21.06 11.80
C SER A 25 3.85 20.08 10.78
N LEU A 26 3.66 18.74 10.96
CA LEU A 26 4.16 17.77 10.00
C LEU A 26 3.63 18.12 8.60
N GLU A 27 4.49 18.73 7.77
CA GLU A 27 4.14 19.00 6.38
C GLU A 27 3.92 17.69 5.65
N LEU A 28 2.66 17.30 5.54
CA LEU A 28 2.27 16.12 4.78
C LEU A 28 2.56 16.35 3.30
N PRO A 29 3.03 15.33 2.57
CA PRO A 29 3.20 15.47 1.14
C PRO A 29 1.83 15.73 0.49
N PRO A 30 1.75 16.62 -0.51
CA PRO A 30 0.54 16.77 -1.29
C PRO A 30 0.22 15.44 -2.00
N PRO A 31 -1.06 15.16 -2.28
CA PRO A 31 -1.40 13.98 -3.06
C PRO A 31 -0.73 14.08 -4.44
N PRO A 32 -0.13 12.99 -4.96
CA PRO A 32 0.36 12.95 -6.33
C PRO A 32 -0.75 13.36 -7.30
N GLN A 33 -0.39 14.10 -8.38
CA GLN A 33 -1.40 14.57 -9.33
C GLN A 33 -2.26 13.42 -9.88
N VAL A 34 -1.62 12.29 -10.21
CA VAL A 34 -2.33 11.08 -10.66
C VAL A 34 -3.28 10.54 -9.58
N VAL A 35 -2.85 10.57 -8.31
CA VAL A 35 -3.69 10.14 -7.17
C VAL A 35 -4.92 11.03 -7.05
N SER A 36 -4.73 12.36 -7.11
CA SER A 36 -5.85 13.32 -7.05
C SER A 36 -6.83 13.12 -8.20
N GLU A 37 -6.32 12.88 -9.41
CA GLU A 37 -7.15 12.67 -10.59
C GLU A 37 -7.88 11.34 -10.57
N VAL A 38 -7.20 10.26 -10.13
CA VAL A 38 -7.82 8.95 -9.92
C VAL A 38 -8.94 9.05 -8.87
N MET A 39 -8.70 9.74 -7.76
CA MET A 39 -9.74 9.96 -6.74
C MET A 39 -10.93 10.78 -7.24
N ARG A 40 -10.67 11.77 -8.11
CA ARG A 40 -11.73 12.56 -8.76
C ARG A 40 -12.61 11.68 -9.64
N LEU A 41 -12.01 10.81 -10.45
CA LEU A 41 -12.71 9.87 -11.31
C LEU A 41 -13.55 8.86 -10.51
N THR A 42 -13.00 8.36 -9.40
CA THR A 42 -13.73 7.45 -8.49
C THR A 42 -14.98 8.11 -7.87
N ARG A 43 -14.89 9.39 -7.50
CA ARG A 43 -16.04 10.15 -6.97
C ARG A 43 -17.10 10.44 -8.06
N GLY A 44 -16.68 10.67 -9.30
CA GLY A 44 -17.56 10.91 -10.44
C GLY A 44 -18.40 9.68 -10.82
N GLU A 45 -17.83 8.48 -10.71
CA GLU A 45 -18.55 7.22 -10.94
C GLU A 45 -19.67 6.96 -9.89
N ALA A 46 -19.51 7.47 -8.68
CA ALA A 46 -20.56 7.42 -7.65
C ALA A 46 -21.77 8.31 -8.00
N ALA A 47 -21.65 9.19 -8.99
CA ALA A 47 -22.69 10.15 -9.38
C ALA A 47 -23.51 9.74 -10.63
N GLY A 48 -23.18 8.63 -11.31
CA GLY A 48 -23.99 8.12 -12.43
C GLY A 48 -23.20 7.23 -13.41
N GLU A 49 -23.81 6.15 -13.84
CA GLU A 49 -23.21 5.15 -14.74
C GLU A 49 -22.96 5.64 -16.20
N ASP A 50 -23.46 6.80 -16.59
CA ASP A 50 -23.41 7.29 -17.99
C ASP A 50 -22.05 7.83 -18.46
N ASN A 51 -20.99 7.83 -17.64
CA ASN A 51 -19.69 8.42 -17.96
C ASN A 51 -18.49 7.43 -17.93
N ALA A 52 -18.71 6.13 -17.95
CA ALA A 52 -17.62 5.14 -17.87
C ALA A 52 -16.63 5.25 -19.05
N ASP A 53 -17.12 5.49 -20.28
CA ASP A 53 -16.29 5.66 -21.46
C ASP A 53 -15.48 6.97 -21.44
N ALA A 54 -16.09 8.04 -20.94
CA ALA A 54 -15.38 9.32 -20.76
C ALA A 54 -14.27 9.20 -19.72
N GLY A 55 -14.53 8.52 -18.59
CA GLY A 55 -13.53 8.25 -17.56
C GLY A 55 -12.37 7.38 -18.08
N ALA A 56 -12.63 6.42 -18.96
CA ALA A 56 -11.60 5.59 -19.58
C ALA A 56 -10.66 6.40 -20.48
N ALA A 57 -11.22 7.29 -21.29
CA ALA A 57 -10.44 8.16 -22.16
C ALA A 57 -9.61 9.18 -21.37
N ASP A 58 -10.15 9.71 -20.27
CA ASP A 58 -9.45 10.64 -19.38
C ASP A 58 -8.29 9.96 -18.66
N LEU A 59 -8.51 8.77 -18.12
CA LEU A 59 -7.46 7.95 -17.49
C LEU A 59 -6.36 7.60 -18.50
N ALA A 60 -6.73 7.15 -19.70
CA ALA A 60 -5.77 6.83 -20.74
C ALA A 60 -4.91 8.06 -21.11
N ARG A 61 -5.53 9.23 -21.26
CA ARG A 61 -4.82 10.50 -21.53
C ARG A 61 -3.89 10.89 -20.37
N LEU A 62 -4.33 10.70 -19.12
CA LEU A 62 -3.52 10.98 -17.95
C LEU A 62 -2.27 10.12 -17.92
N ILE A 63 -2.42 8.79 -18.12
CA ILE A 63 -1.30 7.84 -18.13
C ILE A 63 -0.35 8.13 -19.30
N GLN A 64 -0.87 8.47 -20.48
CA GLN A 64 -0.06 8.75 -21.67
C GLN A 64 0.79 10.03 -21.59
N ARG A 65 0.45 10.97 -20.71
CA ARG A 65 1.24 12.19 -20.48
C ARG A 65 2.59 11.93 -19.81
N ASP A 66 2.70 10.80 -19.11
CA ASP A 66 3.92 10.37 -18.44
C ASP A 66 4.36 9.00 -18.99
N MET A 67 5.41 9.01 -19.82
CA MET A 67 5.94 7.80 -20.44
C MET A 67 6.47 6.80 -19.42
N ALA A 68 7.01 7.25 -18.28
CA ALA A 68 7.49 6.37 -17.23
C ALA A 68 6.31 5.68 -16.54
N LEU A 69 5.26 6.43 -16.22
CA LEU A 69 4.00 5.89 -15.69
C LEU A 69 3.38 4.88 -16.67
N ALA A 70 3.26 5.23 -17.95
CA ALA A 70 2.72 4.34 -18.97
C ALA A 70 3.51 3.04 -19.08
N GLY A 71 4.83 3.12 -19.11
CA GLY A 71 5.72 1.94 -19.16
C GLY A 71 5.56 1.04 -17.95
N GLN A 72 5.46 1.61 -16.75
CA GLN A 72 5.25 0.84 -15.52
C GLN A 72 3.85 0.23 -15.45
N VAL A 73 2.80 0.97 -15.83
CA VAL A 73 1.43 0.43 -15.93
C VAL A 73 1.39 -0.78 -16.87
N MET A 74 2.03 -0.67 -18.05
CA MET A 74 2.09 -1.77 -19.01
C MET A 74 2.89 -2.97 -18.48
N ARG A 75 3.97 -2.74 -17.73
CA ARG A 75 4.74 -3.81 -17.07
C ARG A 75 3.88 -4.58 -16.08
N VAL A 76 3.16 -3.86 -15.20
CA VAL A 76 2.29 -4.47 -14.20
C VAL A 76 1.11 -5.17 -14.88
N ALA A 77 0.50 -4.59 -15.91
CA ALA A 77 -0.60 -5.20 -16.66
C ALA A 77 -0.20 -6.54 -17.33
N ASN A 78 1.09 -6.76 -17.55
CA ASN A 78 1.63 -8.02 -18.06
C ASN A 78 2.22 -8.93 -16.97
N SER A 79 2.04 -8.61 -15.70
CA SER A 79 2.55 -9.42 -14.58
C SER A 79 1.71 -10.68 -14.34
N ALA A 80 2.20 -11.57 -13.48
CA ALA A 80 1.66 -12.90 -13.29
C ALA A 80 0.18 -12.96 -12.87
N VAL A 81 -0.27 -12.04 -12.02
CA VAL A 81 -1.71 -11.97 -11.59
C VAL A 81 -2.62 -11.62 -12.76
N TYR A 82 -2.15 -10.78 -13.70
CA TYR A 82 -2.92 -10.28 -14.84
C TYR A 82 -2.60 -11.02 -16.13
N ALA A 83 -1.75 -12.07 -16.08
CA ALA A 83 -1.18 -12.74 -17.23
C ALA A 83 -2.23 -13.23 -18.24
N ARG A 84 -1.92 -13.02 -19.52
CA ARG A 84 -2.64 -13.55 -20.68
C ARG A 84 -1.75 -14.46 -21.51
N ARG A 85 -2.37 -15.25 -22.39
CA ARG A 85 -1.67 -16.03 -23.41
C ARG A 85 -0.81 -15.11 -24.31
N ASN A 86 -1.32 -13.91 -24.64
CA ASN A 86 -0.59 -12.91 -25.42
C ASN A 86 -0.41 -11.63 -24.57
N PRO A 87 0.80 -11.06 -24.54
CA PRO A 87 1.05 -9.83 -23.80
C PRO A 87 0.20 -8.66 -24.32
N VAL A 88 -0.17 -7.78 -23.42
CA VAL A 88 -0.81 -6.50 -23.73
C VAL A 88 0.28 -5.53 -24.19
N VAL A 89 0.11 -4.92 -25.37
CA VAL A 89 1.12 -4.03 -25.94
C VAL A 89 0.70 -2.56 -25.99
N THR A 90 -0.60 -2.26 -25.75
CA THR A 90 -1.11 -0.90 -25.72
C THR A 90 -2.01 -0.65 -24.50
N LEU A 91 -2.07 0.61 -24.06
CA LEU A 91 -2.93 1.01 -22.95
C LEU A 91 -4.43 0.74 -23.21
N PRO A 92 -4.99 1.00 -24.40
CA PRO A 92 -6.36 0.60 -24.72
C PRO A 92 -6.60 -0.92 -24.57
N GLN A 93 -5.63 -1.75 -24.96
CA GLN A 93 -5.71 -3.20 -24.75
C GLN A 93 -5.69 -3.55 -23.25
N ALA A 94 -4.86 -2.85 -22.45
CA ALA A 94 -4.86 -3.02 -20.99
C ALA A 94 -6.23 -2.69 -20.40
N ILE A 95 -6.82 -1.57 -20.78
CA ILE A 95 -8.15 -1.16 -20.32
C ILE A 95 -9.23 -2.15 -20.76
N SER A 96 -9.19 -2.59 -22.01
CA SER A 96 -10.16 -3.58 -22.54
C SER A 96 -10.05 -4.94 -21.83
N TRP A 97 -8.85 -5.31 -21.39
CA TRP A 97 -8.61 -6.60 -20.74
C TRP A 97 -8.88 -6.59 -19.24
N LEU A 98 -8.25 -5.66 -18.53
CA LEU A 98 -8.30 -5.56 -17.07
C LEU A 98 -9.54 -4.80 -16.59
N GLY A 99 -10.13 -4.02 -17.46
CA GLY A 99 -11.11 -3.00 -17.09
C GLY A 99 -10.45 -1.72 -16.60
N ILE A 100 -11.21 -0.63 -16.68
CA ILE A 100 -10.72 0.70 -16.28
C ILE A 100 -10.35 0.78 -14.80
N ARG A 101 -11.10 0.12 -13.93
CA ARG A 101 -10.88 0.14 -12.48
C ARG A 101 -9.53 -0.44 -12.11
N GLU A 102 -9.15 -1.57 -12.72
CA GLU A 102 -7.87 -2.21 -12.44
C GLU A 102 -6.69 -1.39 -12.99
N VAL A 103 -6.80 -0.87 -14.21
CA VAL A 103 -5.77 0.03 -14.76
C VAL A 103 -5.61 1.29 -13.90
N ARG A 104 -6.69 1.81 -13.35
CA ARG A 104 -6.68 2.91 -12.39
C ARG A 104 -5.93 2.56 -11.11
N ASN A 105 -6.19 1.39 -10.52
CA ASN A 105 -5.49 0.89 -9.33
C ASN A 105 -3.98 0.76 -9.58
N ILE A 106 -3.60 0.20 -10.72
CA ILE A 106 -2.19 0.09 -11.14
C ILE A 106 -1.55 1.47 -11.28
N ALA A 107 -2.19 2.39 -11.99
CA ALA A 107 -1.68 3.74 -12.18
C ALA A 107 -1.53 4.50 -10.85
N PHE A 108 -2.51 4.33 -9.97
CA PHE A 108 -2.46 4.88 -8.62
C PHE A 108 -1.26 4.35 -7.82
N ALA A 109 -1.07 3.03 -7.80
CA ALA A 109 0.04 2.41 -7.09
C ALA A 109 1.40 2.88 -7.61
N VAL A 110 1.57 2.93 -8.93
CA VAL A 110 2.82 3.38 -9.57
C VAL A 110 3.13 4.83 -9.21
N ALA A 111 2.13 5.72 -9.27
CA ALA A 111 2.31 7.13 -8.91
C ALA A 111 2.63 7.30 -7.42
N LEU A 112 1.96 6.54 -6.56
CA LEU A 112 2.16 6.57 -5.11
C LEU A 112 3.58 6.15 -4.74
N LYS A 113 4.09 5.07 -5.36
CA LYS A 113 5.45 4.59 -5.14
C LYS A 113 6.48 5.69 -5.35
N GLY A 114 6.44 6.37 -6.48
CA GLY A 114 7.45 7.34 -6.87
C GLY A 114 7.53 8.57 -5.94
N GLN A 115 6.42 8.94 -5.31
CA GLN A 115 6.32 10.18 -4.54
C GLN A 115 6.28 9.97 -3.02
N VAL A 116 5.65 8.90 -2.55
CA VAL A 116 5.43 8.66 -1.12
C VAL A 116 6.32 7.56 -0.58
N PHE A 117 6.46 6.46 -1.31
CA PHE A 117 7.33 5.34 -0.93
C PHE A 117 8.75 5.55 -1.48
N SER A 118 9.36 6.69 -1.13
CA SER A 118 10.69 7.07 -1.58
C SER A 118 11.49 7.67 -0.43
N SER A 119 12.67 7.12 -0.17
CA SER A 119 13.65 7.68 0.76
C SER A 119 15.05 7.31 0.30
N ALA A 120 15.93 8.29 0.17
CA ALA A 120 17.32 8.03 -0.15
C ALA A 120 18.06 7.38 1.02
N TYR A 121 17.68 7.74 2.26
CA TYR A 121 18.29 7.24 3.49
C TYR A 121 17.82 5.83 3.86
N PHE A 122 16.50 5.58 3.81
CA PHE A 122 15.84 4.31 4.15
C PHE A 122 15.40 3.55 2.89
N ARG A 123 16.28 3.46 1.89
CA ARG A 123 15.93 2.87 0.58
C ARG A 123 15.42 1.43 0.69
N ASN A 124 16.12 0.60 1.43
CA ASN A 124 15.76 -0.82 1.56
C ASN A 124 14.45 -0.98 2.34
N GLU A 125 14.35 -0.29 3.48
CA GLU A 125 13.19 -0.34 4.36
C GLU A 125 11.92 0.15 3.66
N VAL A 126 12.02 1.21 2.85
CA VAL A 126 10.89 1.74 2.08
C VAL A 126 10.55 0.82 0.90
N THR A 127 11.54 0.18 0.28
CA THR A 127 11.30 -0.81 -0.78
C THR A 127 10.58 -2.05 -0.23
N ASP A 128 11.01 -2.54 0.92
CA ASP A 128 10.37 -3.68 1.59
C ASP A 128 8.94 -3.32 2.02
N LEU A 129 8.76 -2.14 2.62
CA LEU A 129 7.44 -1.63 3.01
C LEU A 129 6.49 -1.52 1.81
N TRP A 130 6.99 -1.01 0.67
CA TRP A 130 6.23 -0.94 -0.57
C TRP A 130 5.80 -2.33 -1.06
N ARG A 131 6.76 -3.25 -1.11
CA ARG A 131 6.51 -4.64 -1.52
C ARG A 131 5.45 -5.29 -0.64
N GLU A 132 5.56 -5.15 0.69
CA GLU A 132 4.57 -5.63 1.65
C GLU A 132 3.20 -5.02 1.42
N SER A 133 3.12 -3.70 1.17
CA SER A 133 1.87 -3.00 0.89
C SER A 133 1.19 -3.52 -0.36
N VAL A 134 1.95 -3.76 -1.44
CA VAL A 134 1.41 -4.33 -2.69
C VAL A 134 0.93 -5.77 -2.48
N ILE A 135 1.70 -6.61 -1.79
CA ILE A 135 1.30 -7.99 -1.48
C ILE A 135 0.01 -8.01 -0.65
N THR A 136 -0.06 -7.17 0.38
CA THR A 136 -1.26 -7.04 1.21
C THR A 136 -2.47 -6.56 0.38
N ALA A 137 -2.27 -5.61 -0.53
CA ALA A 137 -3.32 -5.12 -1.42
C ALA A 137 -3.88 -6.23 -2.34
N LEU A 138 -3.00 -7.03 -2.93
CA LEU A 138 -3.40 -8.13 -3.80
C LEU A 138 -4.11 -9.25 -3.03
N PHE A 139 -3.65 -9.61 -1.83
CA PHE A 139 -4.37 -10.57 -0.98
C PHE A 139 -5.72 -10.03 -0.52
N ALA A 140 -5.82 -8.77 -0.11
CA ALA A 140 -7.09 -8.14 0.26
C ALA A 140 -8.08 -8.15 -0.93
N GLN A 141 -7.58 -7.91 -2.15
CA GLN A 141 -8.38 -8.00 -3.37
C GLN A 141 -8.88 -9.42 -3.64
N GLU A 142 -8.06 -10.46 -3.41
CA GLU A 142 -8.50 -11.86 -3.55
C GLU A 142 -9.53 -12.25 -2.48
N ILE A 143 -9.37 -11.79 -1.25
CA ILE A 143 -10.36 -11.97 -0.17
C ILE A 143 -11.69 -11.32 -0.57
N ALA A 144 -11.66 -10.07 -1.04
CA ALA A 144 -12.84 -9.35 -1.50
C ALA A 144 -13.49 -10.03 -2.72
N ARG A 145 -12.69 -10.57 -3.66
CA ARG A 145 -13.15 -11.32 -4.83
C ARG A 145 -13.95 -12.56 -4.41
N LEU A 146 -13.39 -13.34 -3.50
CA LEU A 146 -14.03 -14.53 -2.97
C LEU A 146 -15.39 -14.21 -2.34
N LYS A 147 -15.45 -13.10 -1.61
CA LYS A 147 -16.66 -12.66 -0.89
C LYS A 147 -17.57 -11.73 -1.73
N ARG A 148 -17.27 -11.54 -3.02
CA ARG A 148 -18.04 -10.69 -3.96
C ARG A 148 -18.22 -9.26 -3.44
N ARG A 149 -17.17 -8.72 -2.81
CA ARG A 149 -17.10 -7.36 -2.27
C ARG A 149 -16.40 -6.40 -3.24
N ASN A 150 -16.23 -5.16 -2.82
CA ASN A 150 -15.58 -4.14 -3.65
C ASN A 150 -14.07 -4.36 -3.74
N LEU A 151 -13.61 -4.87 -4.89
CA LEU A 151 -12.19 -5.19 -5.16
C LEU A 151 -11.29 -3.96 -5.12
N GLU A 152 -11.79 -2.82 -5.62
CA GLU A 152 -11.04 -1.57 -5.64
C GLU A 152 -10.82 -1.02 -4.24
N SER A 153 -11.88 -0.99 -3.43
CA SER A 153 -11.79 -0.57 -2.03
C SER A 153 -10.81 -1.45 -1.26
N ALA A 154 -10.91 -2.78 -1.39
CA ALA A 154 -10.01 -3.71 -0.72
C ALA A 154 -8.55 -3.53 -1.14
N TYR A 155 -8.29 -3.34 -2.45
CA TYR A 155 -6.96 -3.07 -2.97
C TYR A 155 -6.36 -1.78 -2.38
N LEU A 156 -7.11 -0.67 -2.41
CA LEU A 156 -6.64 0.61 -1.88
C LEU A 156 -6.43 0.57 -0.36
N CYS A 157 -7.32 -0.09 0.37
CA CYS A 157 -7.16 -0.31 1.81
C CYS A 157 -5.86 -1.06 2.10
N GLY A 158 -5.61 -2.17 1.39
CA GLY A 158 -4.39 -2.96 1.54
C GLY A 158 -3.13 -2.19 1.13
N LEU A 159 -3.18 -1.38 0.07
CA LEU A 159 -2.02 -0.62 -0.42
C LEU A 159 -1.63 0.51 0.53
N LEU A 160 -2.60 1.17 1.15
CA LEU A 160 -2.39 2.39 1.93
C LEU A 160 -2.33 2.16 3.45
N HIS A 161 -2.62 0.94 3.94
CA HIS A 161 -2.73 0.69 5.39
C HIS A 161 -1.51 1.15 6.20
N ARG A 162 -0.30 1.13 5.62
CA ARG A 162 0.95 1.57 6.24
C ARG A 162 1.57 2.83 5.61
N VAL A 163 0.77 3.63 4.91
CA VAL A 163 1.26 4.85 4.25
C VAL A 163 1.91 5.84 5.23
N GLY A 164 1.46 5.87 6.48
CA GLY A 164 2.07 6.69 7.53
C GLY A 164 3.53 6.35 7.79
N MET A 165 3.90 5.06 7.77
CA MET A 165 5.28 4.62 7.88
C MET A 165 6.13 5.16 6.71
N ALA A 166 5.62 5.08 5.48
CA ALA A 166 6.33 5.59 4.30
C ALA A 166 6.60 7.10 4.40
N VAL A 167 5.60 7.88 4.83
CA VAL A 167 5.73 9.33 5.05
C VAL A 167 6.78 9.64 6.12
N ILE A 168 6.74 8.94 7.25
CA ILE A 168 7.72 9.12 8.33
C ILE A 168 9.13 8.83 7.84
N LEU A 169 9.36 7.67 7.20
CA LEU A 169 10.69 7.28 6.73
C LEU A 169 11.23 8.25 5.66
N SER A 170 10.38 8.77 4.80
CA SER A 170 10.77 9.80 3.82
C SER A 170 11.21 11.10 4.51
N ARG A 171 10.44 11.60 5.46
CA ARG A 171 10.70 12.86 6.19
C ARG A 171 11.92 12.75 7.11
N VAL A 172 11.94 11.70 7.93
CA VAL A 172 13.07 11.42 8.83
C VAL A 172 14.35 11.23 8.03
N GLY A 173 14.29 10.46 6.93
CA GLY A 173 15.43 10.25 6.04
C GLY A 173 15.99 11.56 5.45
N THR A 174 15.12 12.50 5.06
CA THR A 174 15.51 13.82 4.59
C THR A 174 16.19 14.62 5.70
N THR A 175 15.64 14.61 6.92
CA THR A 175 16.19 15.29 8.09
C THR A 175 17.55 14.73 8.48
N LEU A 176 17.68 13.41 8.55
CA LEU A 176 18.95 12.74 8.86
C LEU A 176 20.04 13.04 7.83
N THR A 177 19.67 13.03 6.54
CA THR A 177 20.58 13.38 5.45
C THR A 177 21.06 14.83 5.59
N ARG A 178 20.15 15.77 5.83
CA ARG A 178 20.47 17.21 6.02
C ARG A 178 21.39 17.44 7.21
N LEU A 179 21.14 16.76 8.32
CA LEU A 179 21.92 16.89 9.57
C LEU A 179 23.15 16.00 9.58
N LYS A 180 23.36 15.15 8.56
CA LYS A 180 24.45 14.16 8.48
C LYS A 180 24.48 13.18 9.66
N LEU A 181 23.32 12.85 10.22
CA LEU A 181 23.17 11.91 11.32
C LEU A 181 22.98 10.49 10.80
N LYS A 182 23.51 9.51 11.54
CA LYS A 182 23.40 8.07 11.21
C LYS A 182 22.97 7.27 12.44
N PRO A 183 21.70 7.40 12.89
CA PRO A 183 21.18 6.57 13.95
C PRO A 183 21.06 5.11 13.51
N ASP A 184 20.92 4.21 14.49
CA ASP A 184 20.54 2.83 14.21
C ASP A 184 19.15 2.77 13.54
N SER A 185 19.09 2.17 12.35
CA SER A 185 17.84 2.04 11.59
C SER A 185 16.75 1.30 12.38
N SER A 186 17.12 0.27 13.16
CA SER A 186 16.14 -0.49 13.94
C SER A 186 15.48 0.36 15.02
N HIS A 187 16.23 1.28 15.63
CA HIS A 187 15.69 2.23 16.58
C HIS A 187 14.70 3.21 15.94
N VAL A 188 15.08 3.75 14.78
CA VAL A 188 14.20 4.67 14.02
C VAL A 188 12.91 3.98 13.61
N LEU A 189 12.97 2.74 13.11
CA LEU A 189 11.81 1.96 12.71
C LEU A 189 10.85 1.68 13.88
N LYS A 190 11.40 1.31 15.06
CA LYS A 190 10.59 1.11 16.27
C LYS A 190 9.89 2.40 16.71
N LEU A 191 10.56 3.53 16.62
CA LEU A 191 9.98 4.83 16.96
C LEU A 191 8.91 5.22 15.93
N ALA A 192 9.21 5.05 14.64
CA ALA A 192 8.28 5.32 13.54
C ALA A 192 6.98 4.51 13.67
N ALA A 193 7.07 3.22 14.07
CA ALA A 193 5.92 2.35 14.26
C ALA A 193 4.92 2.87 15.33
N ARG A 194 5.38 3.66 16.30
CA ARG A 194 4.50 4.28 17.31
C ARG A 194 3.68 5.45 16.76
N HIS A 195 4.11 6.03 15.65
CA HIS A 195 3.51 7.22 15.06
C HIS A 195 2.82 6.94 13.71
N GLU A 196 3.04 5.74 13.11
CA GLU A 196 2.58 5.47 11.74
C GLU A 196 1.07 5.58 11.57
N VAL A 197 0.27 5.09 12.51
CA VAL A 197 -1.19 5.18 12.46
C VAL A 197 -1.64 6.64 12.51
N ARG A 198 -1.11 7.42 13.47
CA ARG A 198 -1.43 8.85 13.59
C ARG A 198 -1.10 9.63 12.31
N VAL A 199 0.11 9.46 11.79
CA VAL A 199 0.56 10.15 10.57
C VAL A 199 -0.26 9.72 9.36
N GLY A 200 -0.54 8.43 9.22
CA GLY A 200 -1.40 7.91 8.17
C GLY A 200 -2.82 8.46 8.23
N THR A 201 -3.41 8.55 9.43
CA THR A 201 -4.73 9.13 9.64
C THR A 201 -4.77 10.61 9.25
N LEU A 202 -3.79 11.40 9.65
CA LEU A 202 -3.68 12.81 9.23
C LEU A 202 -3.54 12.93 7.72
N LEU A 203 -2.74 12.06 7.09
CA LEU A 203 -2.60 12.02 5.63
C LEU A 203 -3.94 11.68 4.95
N SER A 204 -4.68 10.71 5.48
CA SER A 204 -5.96 10.29 4.91
C SER A 204 -7.00 11.43 4.90
N ILE A 205 -7.00 12.25 5.94
CA ILE A 205 -7.83 13.45 6.04
C ILE A 205 -7.37 14.52 5.03
N ALA A 206 -6.06 14.82 5.00
CA ALA A 206 -5.49 15.81 4.11
C ALA A 206 -5.72 15.48 2.62
N TRP A 207 -5.67 14.20 2.27
CA TRP A 207 -5.92 13.71 0.91
C TRP A 207 -7.39 13.43 0.64
N GLN A 208 -8.27 13.59 1.63
CA GLN A 208 -9.70 13.29 1.53
C GLN A 208 -9.96 11.88 0.99
N LEU A 209 -9.25 10.88 1.53
CA LEU A 209 -9.41 9.49 1.10
C LEU A 209 -10.81 8.95 1.43
N PRO A 210 -11.27 7.91 0.70
CA PRO A 210 -12.54 7.25 1.01
C PRO A 210 -12.60 6.76 2.46
N PRO A 211 -13.79 6.76 3.10
CA PRO A 211 -13.93 6.33 4.50
C PRO A 211 -13.37 4.94 4.81
N SER A 212 -13.54 3.97 3.90
CA SER A 212 -12.98 2.62 4.04
C SER A 212 -11.45 2.61 4.08
N VAL A 213 -10.80 3.42 3.23
CA VAL A 213 -9.34 3.55 3.20
C VAL A 213 -8.84 4.25 4.46
N SER A 214 -9.51 5.32 4.90
CA SER A 214 -9.17 6.01 6.14
C SER A 214 -9.32 5.09 7.35
N ALA A 215 -10.38 4.29 7.41
CA ALA A 215 -10.57 3.28 8.45
C ALA A 215 -9.48 2.22 8.44
N ALA A 216 -9.10 1.70 7.25
CA ALA A 216 -8.01 0.73 7.14
C ALA A 216 -6.68 1.32 7.65
N ILE A 217 -6.33 2.55 7.28
CA ILE A 217 -5.12 3.23 7.76
C ILE A 217 -5.14 3.40 9.29
N SER A 218 -6.28 3.74 9.86
CA SER A 218 -6.40 4.05 11.30
C SER A 218 -6.49 2.82 12.19
N HIS A 219 -6.96 1.67 11.67
CA HIS A 219 -7.34 0.52 12.50
C HIS A 219 -6.73 -0.83 12.05
N TRP A 220 -5.86 -0.88 11.05
CA TRP A 220 -5.31 -2.15 10.55
C TRP A 220 -4.59 -3.00 11.62
N CYS A 221 -4.02 -2.36 12.64
CA CYS A 221 -3.34 -3.04 13.76
C CYS A 221 -4.29 -3.42 14.90
N ASP A 222 -5.49 -2.83 14.96
CA ASP A 222 -6.55 -3.15 15.93
C ASP A 222 -7.93 -3.12 15.25
N PRO A 223 -8.24 -4.08 14.36
CA PRO A 223 -9.49 -4.10 13.60
C PRO A 223 -10.77 -4.08 14.44
N PRO A 224 -10.83 -4.65 15.65
CA PRO A 224 -12.01 -4.56 16.50
C PRO A 224 -12.40 -3.13 16.87
N SER A 225 -11.44 -2.19 16.90
CA SER A 225 -11.68 -0.79 17.23
C SER A 225 -12.36 0.00 16.10
N ALA A 226 -12.46 -0.58 14.90
CA ALA A 226 -13.12 0.06 13.77
C ALA A 226 -14.64 0.06 13.95
N GLU A 227 -15.25 1.24 14.08
CA GLU A 227 -16.70 1.40 14.14
C GLU A 227 -17.34 1.36 12.76
N MET A 228 -16.65 1.92 11.76
CA MET A 228 -17.07 1.94 10.35
C MET A 228 -16.11 1.17 9.48
N SER A 229 -16.62 0.64 8.36
CA SER A 229 -15.80 -0.12 7.38
C SER A 229 -15.02 -1.27 8.01
N ARG A 230 -15.57 -1.86 9.06
CA ARG A 230 -14.94 -2.93 9.84
C ARG A 230 -14.57 -4.12 8.97
N THR A 231 -15.41 -4.44 7.99
CA THR A 231 -15.16 -5.53 7.06
C THR A 231 -13.89 -5.32 6.23
N GLU A 232 -13.71 -4.14 5.64
CA GLU A 232 -12.54 -3.80 4.84
C GLU A 232 -11.27 -3.76 5.71
N VAL A 233 -11.38 -3.27 6.94
CA VAL A 233 -10.27 -3.28 7.91
C VAL A 233 -9.85 -4.72 8.24
N MET A 234 -10.81 -5.61 8.43
CA MET A 234 -10.54 -7.04 8.70
C MET A 234 -9.97 -7.76 7.48
N GLU A 235 -10.42 -7.43 6.26
CA GLU A 235 -9.83 -7.95 5.03
C GLU A 235 -8.34 -7.58 4.94
N VAL A 236 -7.99 -6.35 5.28
CA VAL A 236 -6.59 -5.90 5.32
C VAL A 236 -5.80 -6.62 6.41
N ALA A 237 -6.36 -6.78 7.61
CA ALA A 237 -5.69 -7.48 8.70
C ALA A 237 -5.41 -8.95 8.37
N LEU A 238 -6.39 -9.65 7.77
CA LEU A 238 -6.22 -11.02 7.29
C LEU A 238 -5.18 -11.09 6.16
N ALA A 239 -5.28 -10.22 5.16
CA ALA A 239 -4.35 -10.16 4.03
C ALA A 239 -2.92 -9.91 4.50
N ARG A 240 -2.74 -9.00 5.45
CA ARG A 240 -1.46 -8.70 6.07
C ARG A 240 -0.89 -9.91 6.80
N GLN A 241 -1.69 -10.59 7.59
CA GLN A 241 -1.26 -11.77 8.32
C GLN A 241 -0.87 -12.91 7.39
N ILE A 242 -1.65 -13.17 6.33
CA ILE A 242 -1.28 -14.12 5.27
C ILE A 242 0.08 -13.74 4.67
N SER A 243 0.28 -12.47 4.35
CA SER A 243 1.55 -11.98 3.81
C SER A 243 2.73 -12.23 4.75
N ASP A 244 2.59 -11.95 6.04
CA ASP A 244 3.66 -12.11 7.04
C ASP A 244 4.05 -13.58 7.21
N GLU A 245 3.09 -14.47 7.31
CA GLU A 245 3.33 -15.91 7.46
C GLU A 245 3.97 -16.53 6.20
N LEU A 246 3.52 -16.12 5.02
CA LEU A 246 4.06 -16.61 3.76
C LEU A 246 5.47 -16.06 3.44
N ARG A 247 5.99 -15.10 4.20
CA ARG A 247 7.39 -14.64 4.10
C ARG A 247 8.38 -15.68 4.59
N THR A 248 7.96 -16.55 5.50
CA THR A 248 8.84 -17.57 6.06
C THR A 248 9.12 -18.68 5.01
N PRO A 249 10.39 -18.94 4.65
CA PRO A 249 10.72 -20.04 3.74
C PRO A 249 10.29 -21.37 4.34
N GLY A 250 9.61 -22.20 3.55
CA GLY A 250 9.21 -23.56 3.97
C GLY A 250 7.71 -23.73 4.26
N VAL A 251 6.93 -22.66 4.28
CA VAL A 251 5.46 -22.76 4.32
C VAL A 251 4.97 -23.08 2.91
N GLY A 252 4.94 -24.34 2.56
CA GLY A 252 4.44 -24.84 1.28
C GLY A 252 3.14 -25.60 1.49
N GLY A 253 2.06 -25.11 0.92
CA GLY A 253 0.85 -25.91 0.60
C GLY A 253 -0.07 -26.32 1.76
N GLU A 254 0.41 -26.51 2.96
CA GLU A 254 -0.41 -26.76 4.14
C GLU A 254 -0.23 -25.60 5.14
N LEU A 255 -1.37 -25.11 5.64
CA LEU A 255 -1.34 -24.15 6.75
C LEU A 255 -0.75 -24.85 7.97
N PRO A 256 0.38 -24.37 8.55
CA PRO A 256 0.78 -24.86 9.84
C PRO A 256 -0.37 -24.62 10.85
N ASP A 257 -0.61 -25.55 11.77
CA ASP A 257 -1.59 -25.35 12.85
C ASP A 257 -1.34 -24.06 13.65
N SER A 258 -0.08 -23.58 13.67
CA SER A 258 0.30 -22.29 14.23
C SER A 258 -0.29 -21.08 13.51
N MET A 259 -0.65 -21.21 12.22
CA MET A 259 -1.32 -20.14 11.45
C MET A 259 -2.82 -20.07 11.73
N LEU A 260 -3.46 -21.20 12.00
CA LEU A 260 -4.91 -21.24 12.21
C LEU A 260 -5.31 -20.42 13.44
N GLY A 261 -4.51 -20.40 14.50
CA GLY A 261 -4.81 -19.65 15.73
C GLY A 261 -4.98 -18.15 15.52
N PRO A 262 -3.97 -17.43 15.01
CA PRO A 262 -4.03 -15.99 14.80
C PRO A 262 -5.00 -15.57 13.67
N VAL A 263 -5.10 -16.38 12.61
CA VAL A 263 -5.93 -16.09 11.42
C VAL A 263 -7.40 -16.45 11.66
N SER A 264 -7.68 -17.46 12.53
CA SER A 264 -9.03 -17.99 12.76
C SER A 264 -10.05 -16.92 13.13
N ARG A 265 -9.65 -15.97 13.99
CA ARG A 265 -10.54 -14.88 14.42
C ARG A 265 -11.05 -14.04 13.23
N TRP A 266 -10.18 -13.69 12.30
CA TRP A 266 -10.55 -12.89 11.12
C TRP A 266 -11.32 -13.72 10.10
N MET A 267 -11.00 -15.02 10.00
CA MET A 267 -11.74 -15.97 9.17
C MET A 267 -13.19 -16.08 9.62
N ASP A 268 -13.43 -16.25 10.92
CA ASP A 268 -14.80 -16.37 11.47
C ASP A 268 -15.62 -15.10 11.18
N GLU A 269 -15.06 -13.92 11.47
CA GLU A 269 -15.76 -12.66 11.27
C GLU A 269 -16.00 -12.33 9.77
N LEU A 270 -15.10 -12.74 8.89
CA LEU A 270 -15.27 -12.61 7.43
C LEU A 270 -16.04 -13.76 6.80
N SER A 271 -16.40 -14.78 7.59
CA SER A 271 -17.03 -16.03 7.13
C SER A 271 -16.19 -16.73 6.04
N ILE A 272 -14.86 -16.80 6.25
CA ILE A 272 -13.93 -17.49 5.35
C ILE A 272 -13.68 -18.88 5.90
N TYR A 273 -13.92 -19.89 5.05
CA TYR A 273 -13.68 -21.29 5.37
C TYR A 273 -12.24 -21.71 5.02
N PRO A 274 -11.71 -22.78 5.65
CA PRO A 274 -10.34 -23.26 5.36
C PRO A 274 -10.05 -23.48 3.88
N ASP A 275 -10.96 -24.10 3.12
CA ASP A 275 -10.78 -24.33 1.68
C ASP A 275 -10.68 -23.03 0.88
N GLU A 276 -11.45 -22.02 1.30
CA GLU A 276 -11.40 -20.70 0.70
C GLU A 276 -10.05 -20.01 0.99
N LEU A 277 -9.52 -20.14 2.21
CA LEU A 277 -8.22 -19.63 2.57
C LEU A 277 -7.10 -20.33 1.76
N PHE A 278 -7.17 -21.64 1.57
CA PHE A 278 -6.25 -22.37 0.68
C PHE A 278 -6.28 -21.84 -0.74
N SER A 279 -7.46 -21.54 -1.27
CA SER A 279 -7.61 -20.95 -2.60
C SER A 279 -6.92 -19.58 -2.73
N ILE A 280 -7.05 -18.75 -1.70
CA ILE A 280 -6.34 -17.44 -1.64
C ILE A 280 -4.83 -17.65 -1.59
N MET A 281 -4.35 -18.56 -0.74
CA MET A 281 -2.93 -18.85 -0.59
C MET A 281 -2.29 -19.47 -1.84
N ALA A 282 -3.05 -20.22 -2.62
CA ALA A 282 -2.60 -20.77 -3.90
C ALA A 282 -2.18 -19.68 -4.90
N GLN A 283 -2.69 -18.44 -4.76
CA GLN A 283 -2.28 -17.29 -5.58
C GLN A 283 -0.91 -16.71 -5.18
N ARG A 284 -0.29 -17.21 -4.10
CA ARG A 284 0.99 -16.69 -3.57
C ARG A 284 2.02 -16.41 -4.65
N ALA A 285 2.34 -17.41 -5.47
CA ALA A 285 3.42 -17.28 -6.46
C ALA A 285 3.14 -16.14 -7.45
N ALA A 286 1.90 -16.02 -7.92
CA ALA A 286 1.49 -14.97 -8.83
C ALA A 286 1.50 -13.59 -8.16
N ILE A 287 1.01 -13.50 -6.91
CA ILE A 287 0.97 -12.26 -6.12
C ILE A 287 2.39 -11.74 -5.88
N TYR A 288 3.32 -12.59 -5.43
CA TYR A 288 4.70 -12.19 -5.17
C TYR A 288 5.42 -11.79 -6.47
N ALA A 289 5.26 -12.55 -7.56
CA ALA A 289 5.82 -12.17 -8.85
C ALA A 289 5.25 -10.85 -9.39
N THR A 290 3.96 -10.58 -9.13
CA THR A 290 3.35 -9.30 -9.50
C THR A 290 3.88 -8.16 -8.64
N ALA A 291 4.06 -8.36 -7.33
CA ALA A 291 4.64 -7.35 -6.46
C ALA A 291 6.04 -6.91 -6.92
N GLU A 292 6.87 -7.85 -7.45
CA GLU A 292 8.17 -7.52 -8.05
C GLU A 292 8.03 -6.62 -9.28
N SER A 293 6.96 -6.72 -10.06
CA SER A 293 6.77 -5.86 -11.23
C SER A 293 6.46 -4.40 -10.87
N PHE A 294 6.08 -4.14 -9.62
CA PHE A 294 5.92 -2.80 -9.07
C PHE A 294 7.23 -2.25 -8.47
N THR A 295 8.28 -3.04 -8.32
CA THR A 295 9.59 -2.59 -7.82
C THR A 295 10.51 -2.14 -8.94
#